data_f73c204cbc5a4b0b759dc03abbcf9d90
#
_entry.id   f73c204cbc5a4b0b759dc03abbcf9d90
#
_cell.length_a   1.000
_cell.length_b   1.000
_cell.length_c   1.000
_cell.angle_alpha   90.00
_cell.angle_beta   90.00
_cell.angle_gamma   90.00
#
_symmetry.space_group_name_H-M   'P 1'
#
loop_
_entity.id
_entity.type
_entity.pdbx_description
1 polymer ?
#
loop_
_entity_poly.entity_id
_entity_poly.type
_entity_poly.pdbx_seq_one_letter_code
_entity_poly.pdbx_strand_id
1 'polypeptide(L)'
;MPGCPPVIHYCTFCQIVARQEPADVVYEDEEVVVFRNRLRWVPVMLLVVPRRHVTQEELWRDMGRVGEVAVQMGLTHCPRGFRVVSNFGFDAMQSQEHGHVHVLGGTFLGEYA
;
A
#
# COMPACT_ATOMS: atom_id res chain seq x y z
N MET A 1 -3.45 28.91 5.55
CA MET A 1 -4.49 29.90 5.87
C MET A 1 -4.08 30.70 7.09
N PRO A 2 -3.92 31.98 6.93
CA PRO A 2 -3.51 32.82 8.06
C PRO A 2 -4.53 32.70 9.19
N GLY A 3 -4.05 32.55 10.41
CA GLY A 3 -4.91 32.47 11.57
C GLY A 3 -5.49 31.12 11.90
N CYS A 4 -5.39 30.14 10.99
CA CYS A 4 -5.79 28.77 11.28
C CYS A 4 -4.54 27.90 11.24
N PRO A 5 -4.20 27.23 12.34
CA PRO A 5 -3.12 26.26 12.26
C PRO A 5 -3.50 25.17 11.26
N PRO A 6 -2.55 24.68 10.46
CA PRO A 6 -2.83 23.55 9.58
C PRO A 6 -3.30 22.39 10.43
N VAL A 7 -4.33 21.69 9.94
CA VAL A 7 -4.74 20.43 10.56
C VAL A 7 -3.64 19.44 10.24
N ILE A 8 -2.93 19.02 11.26
CA ILE A 8 -1.88 18.03 11.10
C ILE A 8 -2.54 16.66 11.20
N HIS A 9 -2.70 16.02 10.06
CA HIS A 9 -3.15 14.64 10.01
C HIS A 9 -1.93 13.75 10.12
N TYR A 10 -1.87 12.97 11.16
CA TYR A 10 -0.85 11.94 11.24
C TYR A 10 -1.16 10.87 10.20
N CYS A 11 -0.20 10.59 9.32
CA CYS A 11 -0.29 9.54 8.34
C CYS A 11 0.92 8.63 8.46
N THR A 12 0.70 7.41 8.90
CA THR A 12 1.77 6.43 9.08
C THR A 12 2.54 6.23 7.78
N PHE A 13 1.84 6.12 6.65
CA PHE A 13 2.50 5.89 5.36
C PHE A 13 3.31 7.10 4.90
N CYS A 14 2.82 8.31 5.13
CA CYS A 14 3.62 9.52 4.88
C CYS A 14 4.89 9.51 5.73
N GLN A 15 4.79 9.07 6.98
CA GLN A 15 5.94 9.00 7.87
C GLN A 15 6.94 7.94 7.40
N ILE A 16 6.47 6.81 6.90
CA ILE A 16 7.33 5.77 6.34
C ILE A 16 8.03 6.28 5.09
N VAL A 17 7.29 6.92 4.19
CA VAL A 17 7.85 7.51 2.95
C VAL A 17 8.91 8.54 3.28
N ALA A 18 8.71 9.35 4.32
CA ALA A 18 9.65 10.37 4.77
C ALA A 18 10.77 9.80 5.66
N ARG A 19 10.79 8.50 5.90
CA ARG A 19 11.75 7.80 6.77
C ARG A 19 11.73 8.31 8.22
N GLN A 20 10.58 8.79 8.65
CA GLN A 20 10.34 9.20 10.04
C GLN A 20 9.83 8.04 10.88
N GLU A 21 9.33 6.99 10.25
CA GLU A 21 8.86 5.79 10.90
C GLU A 21 9.47 4.56 10.21
N PRO A 22 9.96 3.57 10.97
CA PRO A 22 10.64 2.42 10.38
C PRO A 22 9.67 1.51 9.64
N ALA A 23 10.16 0.92 8.55
CA ALA A 23 9.45 -0.10 7.79
C ALA A 23 10.48 -0.98 7.08
N ASP A 24 10.08 -2.20 6.77
CA ASP A 24 10.91 -3.13 6.01
C ASP A 24 10.66 -2.89 4.52
N VAL A 25 11.39 -1.94 3.95
CA VAL A 25 11.25 -1.54 2.55
C VAL A 25 11.91 -2.58 1.65
N VAL A 26 11.15 -3.09 0.69
CA VAL A 26 11.64 -4.10 -0.26
C VAL A 26 11.88 -3.54 -1.66
N TYR A 27 11.29 -2.38 -1.97
CA TYR A 27 11.48 -1.71 -3.24
C TYR A 27 11.08 -0.24 -3.09
N GLU A 28 11.74 0.64 -3.82
CA GLU A 28 11.30 2.04 -3.91
C GLU A 28 11.83 2.67 -5.20
N ASP A 29 11.09 3.63 -5.70
CA ASP A 29 11.50 4.47 -6.80
C ASP A 29 11.01 5.91 -6.54
N GLU A 30 11.03 6.76 -7.57
CA GLU A 30 10.63 8.16 -7.41
C GLU A 30 9.17 8.36 -7.06
N GLU A 31 8.32 7.38 -7.35
CA GLU A 31 6.87 7.51 -7.20
C GLU A 31 6.27 6.58 -6.16
N VAL A 32 6.94 5.47 -5.86
CA VAL A 32 6.34 4.36 -5.11
C VAL A 32 7.32 3.82 -4.08
N VAL A 33 6.78 3.42 -2.93
CA VAL A 33 7.51 2.68 -1.90
C VAL A 33 6.76 1.39 -1.62
N VAL A 34 7.47 0.28 -1.54
CA VAL A 34 6.90 -1.02 -1.18
C VAL A 34 7.55 -1.50 0.10
N PHE A 35 6.74 -1.87 1.07
CA PHE A 35 7.25 -2.39 2.33
C PHE A 35 6.37 -3.53 2.83
N ARG A 36 6.94 -4.35 3.72
CA ARG A 36 6.21 -5.49 4.28
C ARG A 36 5.16 -5.02 5.25
N ASN A 37 3.98 -5.63 5.17
CA ASN A 37 2.94 -5.42 6.16
C ASN A 37 3.40 -6.01 7.51
N ARG A 38 3.02 -5.38 8.60
CA ARG A 38 3.25 -5.92 9.94
C ARG A 38 2.41 -7.15 10.22
N LEU A 39 1.24 -7.22 9.61
CA LEU A 39 0.41 -8.42 9.69
C LEU A 39 1.06 -9.56 8.93
N ARG A 40 0.92 -10.76 9.46
CA ARG A 40 1.49 -11.99 8.89
C ARG A 40 0.40 -13.00 8.59
N TRP A 41 -0.55 -12.58 7.83
CA TRP A 41 -1.69 -13.37 7.46
C TRP A 41 -1.33 -14.48 6.48
N VAL A 42 -0.56 -14.14 5.47
CA VAL A 42 0.04 -15.08 4.53
C VAL A 42 1.52 -14.75 4.39
N PRO A 43 2.33 -15.67 3.82
CA PRO A 43 3.79 -15.48 3.79
C PRO A 43 4.25 -14.19 3.11
N VAL A 44 3.57 -13.78 2.04
CA VAL A 44 3.88 -12.51 1.36
C VAL A 44 2.72 -11.56 1.55
N MET A 45 2.97 -10.46 2.26
CA MET A 45 2.03 -9.37 2.45
C MET A 45 2.78 -8.07 2.27
N LEU A 46 2.68 -7.50 1.08
CA LEU A 46 3.35 -6.26 0.74
C LEU A 46 2.34 -5.13 0.63
N LEU A 47 2.77 -3.94 1.01
CA LEU A 47 2.03 -2.70 0.81
C LEU A 47 2.74 -1.90 -0.28
N VAL A 48 2.02 -1.57 -1.33
CA VAL A 48 2.53 -0.75 -2.43
C VAL A 48 1.88 0.62 -2.29
N VAL A 49 2.68 1.64 -2.03
CA VAL A 49 2.21 2.93 -1.56
C VAL A 49 2.80 4.04 -2.45
N PRO A 50 1.96 4.92 -3.02
CA PRO A 50 2.49 6.10 -3.69
C PRO A 50 3.15 7.02 -2.66
N ARG A 51 4.21 7.70 -3.07
CA ARG A 51 4.86 8.67 -2.17
C ARG A 51 3.93 9.84 -1.87
N ARG A 52 3.10 10.24 -2.83
CA ARG A 52 2.12 11.29 -2.63
C ARG A 52 0.97 10.79 -1.76
N HIS A 53 0.52 11.62 -0.85
CA HIS A 53 -0.66 11.31 -0.06
C HIS A 53 -1.90 11.53 -0.92
N VAL A 54 -2.51 10.44 -1.34
CA VAL A 54 -3.77 10.43 -2.10
C VAL A 54 -4.73 9.48 -1.40
N THR A 55 -6.02 9.65 -1.66
CA THR A 55 -7.03 8.72 -1.14
C THR A 55 -7.03 7.44 -1.98
N GLN A 56 -7.71 6.39 -1.48
CA GLN A 56 -7.89 5.16 -2.27
C GLN A 56 -8.60 5.45 -3.60
N GLU A 57 -9.62 6.29 -3.56
CA GLU A 57 -10.38 6.64 -4.76
C GLU A 57 -9.52 7.37 -5.78
N GLU A 58 -8.71 8.31 -5.31
CA GLU A 58 -7.78 9.04 -6.17
C GLU A 58 -6.73 8.12 -6.76
N LEU A 59 -6.19 7.19 -5.97
CA LEU A 59 -5.22 6.23 -6.43
C LEU A 59 -5.79 5.35 -7.54
N TRP A 60 -6.99 4.80 -7.33
CA TRP A 60 -7.60 3.89 -8.30
C TRP A 60 -8.09 4.60 -9.55
N ARG A 61 -8.32 5.91 -9.48
CA ARG A 61 -8.65 6.72 -10.65
C ARG A 61 -7.45 6.88 -11.58
N ASP A 62 -6.25 6.88 -11.03
CA ASP A 62 -5.01 7.01 -11.79
C ASP A 62 -3.93 6.13 -11.14
N MET A 63 -4.07 4.83 -11.33
CA MET A 63 -3.21 3.84 -10.67
C MET A 63 -1.76 3.92 -11.16
N GLY A 64 -1.55 4.06 -12.46
CA GLY A 64 -0.24 4.31 -13.04
C GLY A 64 0.87 3.42 -12.51
N ARG A 65 1.91 4.04 -12.02
CA ARG A 65 3.12 3.34 -11.55
C ARG A 65 2.86 2.41 -10.37
N VAL A 66 1.91 2.76 -9.51
CA VAL A 66 1.56 1.89 -8.36
C VAL A 66 1.06 0.53 -8.84
N GLY A 67 0.19 0.53 -9.85
CA GLY A 67 -0.32 -0.71 -10.43
C GLY A 67 0.78 -1.55 -11.06
N GLU A 68 1.67 -0.91 -11.84
CA GLU A 68 2.81 -1.60 -12.44
C GLU A 68 3.71 -2.25 -11.39
N VAL A 69 4.04 -1.51 -10.35
CA VAL A 69 4.91 -2.00 -9.28
C VAL A 69 4.23 -3.14 -8.49
N ALA A 70 2.92 -3.01 -8.23
CA ALA A 70 2.18 -4.06 -7.55
C ALA A 70 2.26 -5.39 -8.29
N VAL A 71 2.04 -5.38 -9.61
CA VAL A 71 2.15 -6.57 -10.43
C VAL A 71 3.58 -7.09 -10.46
N GLN A 72 4.55 -6.20 -10.60
CA GLN A 72 5.97 -6.57 -10.61
C GLN A 72 6.38 -7.25 -9.29
N MET A 73 5.93 -6.72 -8.17
CA MET A 73 6.21 -7.31 -6.85
C MET A 73 5.55 -8.69 -6.72
N GLY A 74 4.32 -8.82 -7.19
CA GLY A 74 3.63 -10.10 -7.20
C GLY A 74 4.37 -11.15 -8.02
N LEU A 75 4.78 -10.80 -9.23
CA LEU A 75 5.52 -11.71 -10.10
C LEU A 75 6.87 -12.11 -9.49
N THR A 76 7.54 -11.18 -8.81
CA THR A 76 8.84 -11.42 -8.22
C THR A 76 8.74 -12.29 -6.96
N HIS A 77 7.82 -11.96 -6.06
CA HIS A 77 7.73 -12.59 -4.75
C HIS A 77 6.79 -13.78 -4.70
N CYS A 78 5.85 -13.86 -5.64
CA CYS A 78 4.81 -14.88 -5.67
C CYS A 78 4.67 -15.44 -7.09
N PRO A 79 5.70 -16.13 -7.61
CA PRO A 79 5.70 -16.55 -9.02
C PRO A 79 4.58 -17.54 -9.38
N ARG A 80 3.95 -18.18 -8.38
CA ARG A 80 2.84 -19.11 -8.62
C ARG A 80 1.48 -18.44 -8.59
N GLY A 81 1.42 -17.15 -8.29
CA GLY A 81 0.18 -16.39 -8.26
C GLY A 81 0.04 -15.54 -7.03
N PHE A 82 -0.74 -14.49 -7.14
CA PHE A 82 -0.93 -13.51 -6.07
C PHE A 82 -2.24 -12.77 -6.26
N ARG A 83 -2.68 -12.08 -5.22
CA ARG A 83 -3.81 -11.17 -5.29
C ARG A 83 -3.35 -9.75 -5.03
N VAL A 84 -3.97 -8.82 -5.74
CA VAL A 84 -3.79 -7.38 -5.50
C VAL A 84 -5.12 -6.87 -4.99
N VAL A 85 -5.12 -6.24 -3.81
CA VAL A 85 -6.33 -5.87 -3.09
C VAL A 85 -6.20 -4.47 -2.54
N SER A 86 -7.27 -3.69 -2.59
CA SER A 86 -7.42 -2.47 -1.80
C SER A 86 -8.74 -2.50 -1.04
N ASN A 87 -8.73 -1.96 0.15
CA ASN A 87 -9.91 -1.86 1.00
C ASN A 87 -10.44 -0.44 0.97
N PHE A 88 -11.76 -0.29 0.80
CA PHE A 88 -12.43 1.00 0.75
C PHE A 88 -13.45 1.06 1.88
N GLY A 89 -13.24 1.97 2.82
CA GLY A 89 -14.22 2.30 3.82
C GLY A 89 -14.23 1.38 5.04
N PHE A 90 -15.13 1.69 5.94
CA PHE A 90 -15.20 1.06 7.26
C PHE A 90 -15.51 -0.44 7.18
N ASP A 91 -16.51 -0.82 6.39
CA ASP A 91 -16.91 -2.22 6.31
C ASP A 91 -15.87 -3.12 5.66
N ALA A 92 -14.92 -2.54 4.93
CA ALA A 92 -13.80 -3.27 4.35
C ALA A 92 -12.53 -3.18 5.20
N MET A 93 -12.63 -2.64 6.41
CA MET A 93 -11.51 -2.50 7.35
C MET A 93 -10.37 -1.64 6.80
N GLN A 94 -10.70 -0.58 6.07
CA GLN A 94 -9.70 0.37 5.63
C GLN A 94 -9.13 1.09 6.84
N SER A 95 -7.87 0.83 7.17
CA SER A 95 -7.22 1.40 8.35
C SER A 95 -6.35 2.62 8.04
N GLN A 96 -5.99 2.82 6.77
CA GLN A 96 -5.13 3.93 6.35
C GLN A 96 -5.80 4.72 5.24
N GLU A 97 -5.90 6.03 5.44
CA GLU A 97 -6.46 6.93 4.44
C GLU A 97 -5.57 7.05 3.20
N HIS A 98 -4.25 7.08 3.40
CA HIS A 98 -3.27 7.14 2.32
C HIS A 98 -3.46 5.95 1.38
N GLY A 99 -3.75 6.20 0.11
CA GLY A 99 -4.04 5.16 -0.87
C GLY A 99 -2.92 4.14 -0.97
N HIS A 100 -3.29 2.88 -1.09
CA HIS A 100 -2.34 1.79 -1.17
C HIS A 100 -2.99 0.54 -1.72
N VAL A 101 -2.18 -0.38 -2.22
CA VAL A 101 -2.65 -1.71 -2.58
C VAL A 101 -1.85 -2.75 -1.82
N HIS A 102 -2.49 -3.86 -1.52
CA HIS A 102 -1.85 -5.02 -0.92
C HIS A 102 -1.49 -6.02 -2.01
N VAL A 103 -0.31 -6.63 -1.88
CA VAL A 103 0.05 -7.80 -2.68
C VAL A 103 0.11 -8.99 -1.71
N LEU A 104 -0.71 -10.00 -1.95
CA LEU A 104 -0.87 -11.15 -1.08
C LEU A 104 -0.50 -12.41 -1.83
N GLY A 105 0.30 -13.27 -1.21
CA GLY A 105 0.66 -14.52 -1.84
C GLY A 105 1.64 -15.34 -1.02
N GLY A 106 2.39 -16.18 -1.72
CA GLY A 106 3.36 -17.07 -1.09
C GLY A 106 2.74 -18.39 -0.62
N THR A 107 1.45 -18.58 -0.84
CA THR A 107 0.73 -19.81 -0.53
C THR A 107 -0.53 -19.86 -1.38
N PHE A 108 -1.18 -21.02 -1.43
CA PHE A 108 -2.48 -21.14 -2.09
C PHE A 108 -3.52 -20.35 -1.29
N LEU A 109 -4.08 -19.32 -1.90
CA LEU A 109 -4.99 -18.40 -1.21
C LEU A 109 -6.43 -18.90 -1.15
N GLY A 110 -6.75 -19.90 -1.97
CA GLY A 110 -8.09 -20.46 -1.99
C GLY A 110 -9.10 -19.61 -2.74
N GLU A 111 -10.35 -20.03 -2.70
CA GLU A 111 -11.43 -19.27 -3.30
C GLU A 111 -11.71 -18.02 -2.48
N TYR A 112 -12.04 -16.95 -3.16
CA TYR A 112 -12.32 -15.69 -2.53
C TYR A 112 -13.80 -15.35 -2.62
N ALA A 113 -14.35 -15.48 -3.81
CA ALA A 113 -15.76 -15.22 -4.06
C ALA A 113 -16.17 -15.83 -5.40
#